data_fee62c8d72679d6679bdb20571e5ae5a
#
_entry.id   fee62c8d72679d6679bdb20571e5ae5a
#
_cell.length_a   1.000
_cell.length_b   1.000
_cell.length_c   1.000
_cell.angle_alpha   90.00
_cell.angle_beta   90.00
_cell.angle_gamma   90.00
#
_symmetry.space_group_name_H-M   'P 1'
#
loop_
_entity.id
_entity.type
_entity.pdbx_description
1 polymer ?
#
loop_
_entity_poly.entity_id
_entity_poly.type
_entity_poly.pdbx_seq_one_letter_code
_entity_poly.pdbx_strand_id
1 'polypeptide(L)'
;MELNDTKELLRYFMHGDSWRKRIIADYNNLFDDENGRRLKKIYKDYGIAFKISKSASIKKVYEEINSTLELMRKIRKRECEAPENYKDTAMLFEVLGYRYIEKLEKLYTRTEFIKNKYIVLTGSAGNGKTNLLCNLVETMINNKKICVFYNVKEINQNMCVYFENSLMPCKNKYFRVYWSIQHILCVLLNRSMYIVIDAINESRSHEFMKSLSDFINKMLKYRKVKIIVSCRSEYFDFKYKNILIDRIDEGAYCYDIMKEEYSYVAKKRLYENYKKAFNYSGELSEASKEKLYSQLLLMRMFFEVHKNSDVNVNSLNKYEIFQRYIDAVFERNKPECEAFLNKIVAHMYSNNKYSAIPLSEIMKESEMTGAIKDIMDETILVSRKLILHENSIIEKYDEEIYFVFDELRDYCVAKYALNSFIDDGERIDVKEVITYIDKLVETNAVCTEGVINYIYWFYKGQDNADMCKTILNRFMKPHDNAIEAYRMNRENGLNSWGLKVILDGDDDLEIYEKDYLKYIIMNNPGHELARLFFIFNKSRND
;
A
#
# COMPACT_ATOMS: atom_id res chain seq x y z
N MET A 1 -7.10 6.85 -8.18
CA MET A 1 -6.14 7.03 -7.09
C MET A 1 -5.01 7.89 -7.62
N GLU A 2 -4.75 9.03 -7.03
CA GLU A 2 -3.65 9.89 -7.49
C GLU A 2 -2.45 9.72 -6.57
N LEU A 3 -1.52 8.91 -7.00
CA LEU A 3 -0.17 8.80 -6.46
C LEU A 3 0.62 10.05 -6.90
N ASN A 4 0.44 11.17 -6.19
CA ASN A 4 0.98 12.46 -6.62
C ASN A 4 2.51 12.47 -6.64
N ASP A 5 3.14 11.89 -5.63
CA ASP A 5 4.61 11.84 -5.54
C ASP A 5 5.16 10.91 -6.62
N THR A 6 4.58 9.71 -6.77
CA THR A 6 4.96 8.79 -7.86
C THR A 6 4.70 9.40 -9.23
N LYS A 7 3.58 10.12 -9.41
CA LYS A 7 3.27 10.84 -10.66
C LYS A 7 4.29 11.95 -10.92
N GLU A 8 4.71 12.67 -9.90
CA GLU A 8 5.78 13.67 -10.02
C GLU A 8 7.10 13.01 -10.41
N LEU A 9 7.48 11.90 -9.78
CA LEU A 9 8.69 11.15 -10.10
C LEU A 9 8.68 10.63 -11.55
N LEU A 10 7.55 10.09 -12.01
CA LEU A 10 7.40 9.66 -13.41
C LEU A 10 7.52 10.83 -14.41
N ARG A 11 7.19 12.07 -14.01
CA ARG A 11 7.48 13.25 -14.83
C ARG A 11 8.98 13.47 -15.00
N TYR A 12 9.81 13.23 -13.97
CA TYR A 12 11.27 13.26 -14.11
C TYR A 12 11.74 12.21 -15.11
N PHE A 13 11.18 11.01 -15.07
CA PHE A 13 11.45 9.97 -16.06
C PHE A 13 11.08 10.41 -17.49
N MET A 14 9.93 11.06 -17.68
CA MET A 14 9.46 11.52 -18.99
C MET A 14 10.24 12.70 -19.55
N HIS A 15 10.65 13.63 -18.71
CA HIS A 15 11.24 14.90 -19.17
C HIS A 15 12.77 14.88 -19.24
N GLY A 16 13.41 13.92 -18.56
CA GLY A 16 14.84 13.64 -18.69
C GLY A 16 15.73 14.86 -18.50
N ASP A 17 16.53 15.17 -19.51
CA ASP A 17 17.56 16.21 -19.43
C ASP A 17 17.04 17.63 -19.13
N SER A 18 15.81 17.97 -19.49
CA SER A 18 15.26 19.31 -19.20
C SER A 18 15.05 19.51 -17.69
N TRP A 19 14.74 18.43 -16.96
CA TRP A 19 14.51 18.47 -15.53
C TRP A 19 15.79 18.29 -14.71
N ARG A 20 16.88 17.83 -15.32
CA ARG A 20 18.22 17.82 -14.70
C ARG A 20 18.63 19.20 -14.18
N LYS A 21 18.40 20.25 -14.97
CA LYS A 21 18.70 21.63 -14.55
C LYS A 21 17.93 22.05 -13.30
N ARG A 22 16.69 21.56 -13.16
CA ARG A 22 15.88 21.83 -11.98
C ARG A 22 16.44 21.13 -10.74
N ILE A 23 16.82 19.84 -10.87
CA ILE A 23 17.47 19.12 -9.76
C ILE A 23 18.74 19.82 -9.31
N ILE A 24 19.58 20.26 -10.26
CA ILE A 24 20.81 20.99 -9.94
C ILE A 24 20.52 22.30 -9.19
N ALA A 25 19.47 23.03 -9.63
CA ALA A 25 19.06 24.25 -8.96
C ALA A 25 18.54 23.96 -7.54
N ASP A 26 17.67 22.97 -7.40
CA ASP A 26 17.11 22.56 -6.11
C ASP A 26 18.20 22.10 -5.13
N TYR A 27 19.20 21.34 -5.62
CA TYR A 27 20.36 20.94 -4.79
C TYR A 27 21.22 22.14 -4.39
N ASN A 28 21.56 23.01 -5.33
CA ASN A 28 22.41 24.17 -5.06
C ASN A 28 21.77 25.16 -4.06
N ASN A 29 20.44 25.23 -4.06
CA ASN A 29 19.66 26.12 -3.18
C ASN A 29 19.17 25.42 -1.90
N LEU A 30 19.47 24.13 -1.72
CA LEU A 30 18.94 23.30 -0.63
C LEU A 30 19.23 23.90 0.76
N PHE A 31 20.39 24.52 0.93
CA PHE A 31 20.92 25.06 2.18
C PHE A 31 20.96 26.61 2.23
N ASP A 32 20.12 27.29 1.45
CA ASP A 32 20.15 28.76 1.38
C ASP A 32 19.28 29.44 2.44
N ASP A 33 18.40 28.69 3.15
CA ASP A 33 17.69 29.21 4.31
C ASP A 33 18.66 29.43 5.53
N GLU A 34 18.21 30.13 6.58
CA GLU A 34 19.04 30.48 7.72
C GLU A 34 19.65 29.26 8.40
N ASN A 35 18.85 28.24 8.66
CA ASN A 35 19.30 26.99 9.27
C ASN A 35 20.22 26.21 8.35
N GLY A 36 19.90 26.18 7.05
CA GLY A 36 20.72 25.55 6.03
C GLY A 36 22.10 26.18 5.93
N ARG A 37 22.19 27.50 6.01
CA ARG A 37 23.49 28.21 6.00
C ARG A 37 24.36 27.86 7.20
N ARG A 38 23.75 27.67 8.38
CA ARG A 38 24.49 27.22 9.59
C ARG A 38 25.00 25.80 9.40
N LEU A 39 24.15 24.87 8.92
CA LEU A 39 24.54 23.49 8.62
C LEU A 39 25.58 23.42 7.49
N LYS A 40 25.44 24.24 6.45
CA LYS A 40 26.39 24.32 5.32
C LYS A 40 27.80 24.65 5.78
N LYS A 41 27.95 25.56 6.78
CA LYS A 41 29.27 25.91 7.36
C LYS A 41 29.89 24.68 8.02
N ILE A 42 29.12 23.93 8.78
CA ILE A 42 29.61 22.76 9.52
C ILE A 42 29.95 21.61 8.55
N TYR A 43 29.03 21.27 7.63
CA TYR A 43 29.26 20.19 6.67
C TYR A 43 30.40 20.47 5.68
N LYS A 44 30.77 21.75 5.48
CA LYS A 44 31.89 22.11 4.64
C LYS A 44 33.21 21.61 5.22
N ASP A 45 33.31 21.54 6.54
CA ASP A 45 34.50 21.02 7.23
C ASP A 45 34.64 19.49 7.05
N TYR A 46 33.57 18.80 6.68
CA TYR A 46 33.55 17.38 6.28
C TYR A 46 33.75 17.16 4.77
N GLY A 47 34.12 18.19 4.00
CA GLY A 47 34.45 18.07 2.58
C GLY A 47 33.25 17.99 1.64
N ILE A 48 32.04 18.35 2.09
CA ILE A 48 30.87 18.38 1.21
C ILE A 48 30.92 19.57 0.25
N ALA A 49 30.89 19.33 -1.03
CA ALA A 49 30.74 20.32 -2.07
C ALA A 49 29.26 20.64 -2.33
N PHE A 50 28.73 21.71 -1.74
CA PHE A 50 27.30 22.10 -1.89
C PHE A 50 26.99 22.80 -3.22
N LYS A 51 27.73 22.54 -4.27
CA LYS A 51 27.51 23.20 -5.56
C LYS A 51 27.81 22.25 -6.72
N ILE A 52 26.78 21.94 -7.47
CA ILE A 52 26.90 21.17 -8.72
C ILE A 52 26.90 22.15 -9.89
N SER A 53 27.82 21.96 -10.85
CA SER A 53 27.86 22.75 -12.09
C SER A 53 26.57 22.55 -12.90
N LYS A 54 26.04 23.63 -13.47
CA LYS A 54 24.86 23.59 -14.35
C LYS A 54 25.06 22.70 -15.59
N SER A 55 26.31 22.46 -16.00
CA SER A 55 26.69 21.60 -17.13
C SER A 55 26.96 20.14 -16.73
N ALA A 56 26.89 19.79 -15.44
CA ALA A 56 27.18 18.44 -14.97
C ALA A 56 26.27 17.39 -15.63
N SER A 57 26.83 16.23 -15.98
CA SER A 57 26.06 15.10 -16.47
C SER A 57 25.13 14.56 -15.38
N ILE A 58 24.06 13.87 -15.75
CA ILE A 58 23.15 13.29 -14.78
C ILE A 58 23.85 12.26 -13.86
N LYS A 59 24.83 11.54 -14.37
CA LYS A 59 25.65 10.62 -13.59
C LYS A 59 26.43 11.37 -12.49
N LYS A 60 27.07 12.49 -12.84
CA LYS A 60 27.79 13.31 -11.86
C LYS A 60 26.85 13.94 -10.83
N VAL A 61 25.66 14.40 -11.24
CA VAL A 61 24.63 14.91 -10.33
C VAL A 61 24.21 13.83 -9.32
N TYR A 62 24.00 12.62 -9.80
CA TYR A 62 23.68 11.47 -8.97
C TYR A 62 24.77 11.15 -7.94
N GLU A 63 26.02 11.08 -8.38
CA GLU A 63 27.18 10.79 -7.54
C GLU A 63 27.36 11.85 -6.43
N GLU A 64 27.20 13.10 -6.76
CA GLU A 64 27.31 14.23 -5.78
C GLU A 64 26.16 14.22 -4.76
N ILE A 65 24.93 13.97 -5.20
CA ILE A 65 23.78 13.88 -4.29
C ILE A 65 23.92 12.67 -3.37
N ASN A 66 24.33 11.52 -3.91
CA ASN A 66 24.50 10.29 -3.14
C ASN A 66 25.59 10.43 -2.09
N SER A 67 26.76 10.93 -2.49
CA SER A 67 27.88 11.14 -1.56
C SER A 67 27.53 12.12 -0.43
N THR A 68 26.80 13.18 -0.75
CA THR A 68 26.32 14.14 0.24
C THR A 68 25.32 13.47 1.22
N LEU A 69 24.40 12.70 0.69
CA LEU A 69 23.38 11.99 1.47
C LEU A 69 24.01 10.95 2.41
N GLU A 70 24.93 10.15 1.90
CA GLU A 70 25.64 9.14 2.70
C GLU A 70 26.47 9.78 3.82
N LEU A 71 27.19 10.85 3.53
CA LEU A 71 27.98 11.53 4.54
C LEU A 71 27.09 12.17 5.63
N MET A 72 25.97 12.79 5.25
CA MET A 72 25.02 13.33 6.21
C MET A 72 24.41 12.25 7.11
N ARG A 73 24.13 11.06 6.55
CA ARG A 73 23.65 9.91 7.32
C ARG A 73 24.71 9.40 8.31
N LYS A 74 25.98 9.29 7.89
CA LYS A 74 27.10 8.89 8.76
C LYS A 74 27.30 9.88 9.91
N ILE A 75 27.29 11.16 9.64
CA ILE A 75 27.41 12.21 10.67
C ILE A 75 26.25 12.07 11.68
N ARG A 76 25.02 11.90 11.21
CA ARG A 76 23.86 11.72 12.09
C ARG A 76 23.97 10.48 12.97
N LYS A 77 24.48 9.37 12.45
CA LYS A 77 24.69 8.13 13.21
C LYS A 77 25.90 8.19 14.15
N ARG A 78 26.62 9.32 14.20
CA ARG A 78 27.87 9.47 14.94
C ARG A 78 28.97 8.49 14.49
N GLU A 79 28.90 8.03 13.24
CA GLU A 79 29.91 7.16 12.62
C GLU A 79 31.15 7.94 12.13
N CYS A 80 31.08 9.27 12.16
CA CYS A 80 32.20 10.17 11.88
C CYS A 80 32.57 10.94 13.17
N GLU A 81 33.87 11.11 13.44
CA GLU A 81 34.34 11.97 14.55
C GLU A 81 33.89 13.42 14.30
N ALA A 82 33.15 13.97 15.25
CA ALA A 82 32.78 15.38 15.19
C ALA A 82 34.01 16.24 15.50
N PRO A 83 34.32 17.29 14.72
CA PRO A 83 35.34 18.25 15.09
C PRO A 83 35.09 18.79 16.49
N GLU A 84 36.13 18.94 17.30
CA GLU A 84 36.02 19.32 18.73
C GLU A 84 35.19 20.59 18.99
N ASN A 85 35.12 21.49 18.02
CA ASN A 85 34.38 22.76 18.10
C ASN A 85 32.86 22.64 18.00
N TYR A 86 32.31 21.42 17.83
CA TYR A 86 30.88 21.21 17.53
C TYR A 86 30.12 20.31 18.53
N LYS A 87 30.72 20.02 19.70
CA LYS A 87 30.09 19.21 20.75
C LYS A 87 28.72 19.78 21.21
N ASP A 88 28.57 21.09 21.23
CA ASP A 88 27.34 21.80 21.66
C ASP A 88 26.27 21.84 20.53
N THR A 89 26.61 21.45 19.32
CA THR A 89 25.71 21.50 18.17
C THR A 89 25.07 20.15 17.83
N ALA A 90 25.28 19.10 18.63
CA ALA A 90 24.73 17.76 18.39
C ALA A 90 23.19 17.78 18.24
N MET A 91 22.50 18.57 19.06
CA MET A 91 21.05 18.75 18.99
C MET A 91 20.61 19.42 17.68
N LEU A 92 21.41 20.33 17.14
CA LEU A 92 21.13 20.97 15.85
C LEU A 92 21.22 19.99 14.68
N PHE A 93 22.14 19.01 14.78
CA PHE A 93 22.28 17.94 13.77
C PHE A 93 21.14 16.94 13.82
N GLU A 94 20.68 16.57 15.02
CA GLU A 94 19.61 15.60 15.18
C GLU A 94 18.27 16.13 14.65
N VAL A 95 17.92 17.36 15.00
CA VAL A 95 16.61 17.95 14.64
C VAL A 95 16.61 18.56 13.25
N LEU A 96 17.59 19.39 12.92
CA LEU A 96 17.62 20.05 11.61
C LEU A 96 18.19 19.17 10.49
N GLY A 97 19.15 18.29 10.82
CA GLY A 97 19.74 17.37 9.84
C GLY A 97 18.72 16.47 9.17
N TYR A 98 17.69 16.00 9.90
CA TYR A 98 16.63 15.16 9.38
C TYR A 98 15.89 15.81 8.20
N ARG A 99 15.49 17.06 8.32
CA ARG A 99 14.75 17.79 7.27
C ARG A 99 15.56 17.92 5.97
N TYR A 100 16.86 18.09 6.06
CA TYR A 100 17.71 18.20 4.86
C TYR A 100 18.04 16.84 4.25
N ILE A 101 18.19 15.80 5.08
CA ILE A 101 18.31 14.41 4.62
C ILE A 101 17.06 14.02 3.82
N GLU A 102 15.86 14.28 4.33
CA GLU A 102 14.61 14.01 3.62
C GLU A 102 14.53 14.74 2.25
N LYS A 103 14.92 16.02 2.23
CA LYS A 103 14.97 16.78 0.97
C LYS A 103 16.00 16.21 -0.01
N LEU A 104 17.16 15.76 0.48
CA LEU A 104 18.18 15.11 -0.35
C LEU A 104 17.72 13.74 -0.85
N GLU A 105 17.01 12.95 -0.05
CA GLU A 105 16.41 11.68 -0.46
C GLU A 105 15.41 11.88 -1.59
N LYS A 106 14.58 12.91 -1.53
CA LYS A 106 13.68 13.29 -2.63
C LYS A 106 14.46 13.66 -3.90
N LEU A 107 15.55 14.41 -3.78
CA LEU A 107 16.40 14.74 -4.94
C LEU A 107 17.11 13.50 -5.49
N TYR A 108 17.60 12.61 -4.63
CA TYR A 108 18.21 11.35 -5.02
C TYR A 108 17.22 10.49 -5.82
N THR A 109 16.03 10.27 -5.30
CA THR A 109 14.98 9.52 -5.99
C THR A 109 14.62 10.13 -7.35
N ARG A 110 14.48 11.46 -7.42
CA ARG A 110 14.25 12.17 -8.68
C ARG A 110 15.37 11.93 -9.70
N THR A 111 16.62 11.91 -9.23
CA THR A 111 17.78 11.65 -10.08
C THR A 111 17.81 10.22 -10.60
N GLU A 112 17.41 9.24 -9.78
CA GLU A 112 17.23 7.85 -10.20
C GLU A 112 16.22 7.73 -11.35
N PHE A 113 15.08 8.41 -11.27
CA PHE A 113 14.08 8.39 -12.34
C PHE A 113 14.57 9.00 -13.66
N ILE A 114 15.46 10.00 -13.61
CA ILE A 114 16.05 10.58 -14.84
C ILE A 114 17.13 9.65 -15.42
N LYS A 115 17.98 9.09 -14.57
CA LYS A 115 19.15 8.30 -14.94
C LYS A 115 18.75 6.99 -15.63
N ASN A 116 17.70 6.34 -15.12
CA ASN A 116 17.31 5.03 -15.60
C ASN A 116 16.42 5.09 -16.86
N LYS A 117 16.57 4.10 -17.73
CA LYS A 117 15.71 3.87 -18.90
C LYS A 117 14.60 2.86 -18.61
N TYR A 118 14.76 2.08 -17.56
CA TYR A 118 13.86 1.01 -17.19
C TYR A 118 13.45 1.13 -15.71
N ILE A 119 12.15 1.17 -15.47
CA ILE A 119 11.55 1.28 -14.14
C ILE A 119 10.56 0.16 -13.93
N VAL A 120 10.67 -0.51 -12.78
CA VAL A 120 9.69 -1.47 -12.30
C VAL A 120 8.94 -0.82 -11.14
N LEU A 121 7.62 -0.65 -11.31
CA LEU A 121 6.73 -0.14 -10.27
C LEU A 121 6.11 -1.32 -9.52
N THR A 122 6.40 -1.43 -8.24
CA THR A 122 5.79 -2.43 -7.37
C THR A 122 4.77 -1.80 -6.42
N GLY A 123 3.92 -2.62 -5.84
CA GLY A 123 2.92 -2.20 -4.84
C GLY A 123 1.80 -3.21 -4.75
N SER A 124 1.13 -3.27 -3.59
CA SER A 124 0.08 -4.25 -3.32
C SER A 124 -1.15 -4.10 -4.22
N ALA A 125 -2.01 -5.11 -4.23
CA ALA A 125 -3.28 -5.09 -4.95
C ALA A 125 -4.11 -3.86 -4.55
N GLY A 126 -4.86 -3.29 -5.50
CA GLY A 126 -5.75 -2.17 -5.22
C GLY A 126 -5.09 -0.78 -5.07
N ASN A 127 -3.77 -0.66 -5.02
CA ASN A 127 -3.06 0.62 -4.81
C ASN A 127 -3.01 1.53 -6.04
N GLY A 128 -3.81 1.27 -7.06
CA GLY A 128 -4.01 2.18 -8.18
C GLY A 128 -2.87 2.25 -9.19
N LYS A 129 -1.96 1.25 -9.26
CA LYS A 129 -0.88 1.18 -10.28
C LYS A 129 -1.41 1.36 -11.70
N THR A 130 -2.41 0.58 -12.08
CA THR A 130 -3.06 0.65 -13.39
C THR A 130 -3.63 2.04 -13.67
N ASN A 131 -4.36 2.63 -12.72
CA ASN A 131 -4.91 3.98 -12.87
C ASN A 131 -3.81 5.04 -13.02
N LEU A 132 -2.72 4.90 -12.27
CA LEU A 132 -1.55 5.76 -12.40
C LEU A 132 -0.95 5.67 -13.79
N LEU A 133 -0.74 4.44 -14.29
CA LEU A 133 -0.14 4.21 -15.61
C LEU A 133 -1.06 4.67 -16.73
N CYS A 134 -2.37 4.42 -16.66
CA CYS A 134 -3.34 4.94 -17.64
C CYS A 134 -3.32 6.47 -17.68
N ASN A 135 -3.36 7.14 -16.54
CA ASN A 135 -3.29 8.60 -16.46
C ASN A 135 -1.95 9.15 -16.99
N LEU A 136 -0.84 8.44 -16.73
CA LEU A 136 0.46 8.78 -17.26
C LEU A 136 0.47 8.68 -18.80
N VAL A 137 -0.03 7.58 -19.35
CA VAL A 137 -0.11 7.35 -20.79
C VAL A 137 -0.99 8.39 -21.47
N GLU A 138 -2.16 8.69 -20.90
CA GLU A 138 -3.02 9.78 -21.38
C GLU A 138 -2.29 11.12 -21.40
N THR A 139 -1.56 11.42 -20.33
CA THR A 139 -0.72 12.63 -20.25
C THR A 139 0.38 12.63 -21.32
N MET A 140 0.99 11.47 -21.60
CA MET A 140 2.00 11.33 -22.65
C MET A 140 1.40 11.59 -24.04
N ILE A 141 0.25 11.01 -24.34
CA ILE A 141 -0.46 11.16 -25.61
C ILE A 141 -0.86 12.63 -25.82
N ASN A 142 -1.45 13.26 -24.81
CA ASN A 142 -1.85 14.67 -24.85
C ASN A 142 -0.64 15.60 -25.08
N ASN A 143 0.53 15.24 -24.58
CA ASN A 143 1.79 15.95 -24.81
C ASN A 143 2.52 15.49 -26.09
N LYS A 144 1.85 14.78 -26.99
CA LYS A 144 2.39 14.29 -28.27
C LYS A 144 3.69 13.48 -28.11
N LYS A 145 3.79 12.70 -27.02
CA LYS A 145 4.88 11.73 -26.82
C LYS A 145 4.54 10.43 -27.54
N ILE A 146 5.56 9.73 -28.00
CA ILE A 146 5.41 8.40 -28.58
C ILE A 146 5.32 7.41 -27.43
N CYS A 147 4.15 6.80 -27.24
CA CYS A 147 3.89 5.87 -26.15
C CYS A 147 3.05 4.70 -26.64
N VAL A 148 3.38 3.49 -26.18
CA VAL A 148 2.56 2.28 -26.30
C VAL A 148 2.26 1.76 -24.92
N PHE A 149 1.01 1.32 -24.73
CA PHE A 149 0.52 0.75 -23.47
C PHE A 149 0.02 -0.66 -23.72
N TYR A 150 0.47 -1.60 -22.90
CA TYR A 150 0.08 -2.99 -22.95
C TYR A 150 -0.46 -3.45 -21.61
N ASN A 151 -1.68 -3.96 -21.61
CA ASN A 151 -2.23 -4.72 -20.50
C ASN A 151 -1.88 -6.21 -20.73
N VAL A 152 -1.17 -6.80 -19.78
CA VAL A 152 -0.66 -8.16 -19.92
C VAL A 152 -1.75 -9.22 -20.01
N LYS A 153 -2.95 -8.98 -19.47
CA LYS A 153 -4.11 -9.88 -19.61
C LYS A 153 -4.45 -10.23 -21.07
N GLU A 154 -4.15 -9.30 -21.98
CA GLU A 154 -4.49 -9.44 -23.40
C GLU A 154 -3.41 -10.16 -24.20
N ILE A 155 -2.25 -10.47 -23.59
CA ILE A 155 -1.07 -11.00 -24.29
C ILE A 155 -0.96 -12.51 -24.07
N ASN A 156 -1.31 -13.29 -25.12
CA ASN A 156 -1.30 -14.76 -25.08
C ASN A 156 -0.15 -15.39 -25.87
N GLN A 157 0.84 -14.61 -26.31
CA GLN A 157 1.93 -15.04 -27.16
C GLN A 157 3.25 -14.38 -26.76
N ASN A 158 4.34 -14.75 -27.46
CA ASN A 158 5.65 -14.13 -27.29
C ASN A 158 5.59 -12.60 -27.38
N MET A 159 6.17 -11.89 -26.39
CA MET A 159 6.10 -10.44 -26.30
C MET A 159 6.70 -9.71 -27.52
N CYS A 160 7.78 -10.23 -28.09
CA CYS A 160 8.37 -9.64 -29.31
C CYS A 160 7.39 -9.74 -30.49
N VAL A 161 6.75 -10.90 -30.66
CA VAL A 161 5.77 -11.13 -31.73
C VAL A 161 4.54 -10.25 -31.53
N TYR A 162 4.04 -10.18 -30.29
CA TYR A 162 2.90 -9.33 -29.94
C TYR A 162 3.19 -7.85 -30.25
N PHE A 163 4.36 -7.37 -29.82
CA PHE A 163 4.80 -6.00 -30.05
C PHE A 163 4.90 -5.68 -31.55
N GLU A 164 5.51 -6.59 -32.33
CA GLU A 164 5.63 -6.44 -33.79
C GLU A 164 4.24 -6.37 -34.47
N ASN A 165 3.33 -7.26 -34.11
CA ASN A 165 2.00 -7.32 -34.65
C ASN A 165 1.12 -6.12 -34.24
N SER A 166 1.29 -5.60 -33.03
CA SER A 166 0.51 -4.45 -32.55
C SER A 166 0.85 -3.14 -33.25
N LEU A 167 2.10 -2.99 -33.69
CA LEU A 167 2.56 -1.78 -34.38
C LEU A 167 2.42 -1.88 -35.90
N MET A 168 2.48 -3.08 -36.47
CA MET A 168 2.34 -3.34 -37.90
C MET A 168 1.51 -4.61 -38.14
N PRO A 169 0.20 -4.48 -38.39
CA PRO A 169 -0.70 -5.62 -38.59
C PRO A 169 -0.39 -6.49 -39.82
N CYS A 170 0.42 -6.00 -40.75
CA CYS A 170 0.81 -6.75 -41.94
C CYS A 170 2.07 -7.54 -41.65
N LYS A 171 2.04 -8.89 -41.73
CA LYS A 171 3.17 -9.82 -41.51
C LYS A 171 4.49 -9.30 -42.06
N ASN A 172 5.49 -8.97 -41.22
CA ASN A 172 6.51 -8.04 -41.68
C ASN A 172 7.95 -8.52 -41.56
N LYS A 173 8.50 -8.83 -42.72
CA LYS A 173 9.97 -8.83 -42.94
C LYS A 173 10.62 -7.43 -42.68
N TYR A 174 9.82 -6.37 -42.71
CA TYR A 174 10.29 -4.98 -42.67
C TYR A 174 10.14 -4.32 -41.27
N PHE A 175 9.62 -4.98 -40.28
CA PHE A 175 9.43 -4.39 -38.94
C PHE A 175 10.74 -3.82 -38.36
N ARG A 176 11.86 -4.56 -38.49
CA ARG A 176 13.17 -4.10 -38.00
C ARG A 176 13.60 -2.79 -38.67
N VAL A 177 13.38 -2.64 -39.96
CA VAL A 177 13.71 -1.43 -40.72
C VAL A 177 12.82 -0.28 -40.27
N TYR A 178 11.51 -0.51 -40.20
CA TYR A 178 10.54 0.46 -39.71
C TYR A 178 10.90 0.95 -38.28
N TRP A 179 11.14 0.04 -37.36
CA TRP A 179 11.51 0.37 -35.98
C TRP A 179 12.83 1.15 -35.91
N SER A 180 13.83 0.76 -36.70
CA SER A 180 15.11 1.49 -36.79
C SER A 180 14.93 2.90 -37.30
N ILE A 181 14.10 3.12 -38.33
CA ILE A 181 13.79 4.45 -38.83
C ILE A 181 13.09 5.30 -37.77
N GLN A 182 12.08 4.75 -37.07
CA GLN A 182 11.40 5.46 -35.98
C GLN A 182 12.38 5.85 -34.88
N HIS A 183 13.29 4.95 -34.50
CA HIS A 183 14.32 5.25 -33.50
C HIS A 183 15.30 6.35 -33.99
N ILE A 184 15.76 6.32 -35.24
CA ILE A 184 16.62 7.35 -35.82
C ILE A 184 15.90 8.71 -35.79
N LEU A 185 14.64 8.78 -36.17
CA LEU A 185 13.83 9.99 -36.07
C LEU A 185 13.72 10.50 -34.64
N CYS A 186 13.53 9.59 -33.66
CA CYS A 186 13.51 9.94 -32.24
C CYS A 186 14.85 10.52 -31.77
N VAL A 187 15.97 9.98 -32.26
CA VAL A 187 17.31 10.50 -31.93
C VAL A 187 17.51 11.89 -32.52
N LEU A 188 17.18 12.07 -33.79
CA LEU A 188 17.33 13.34 -34.49
C LEU A 188 16.44 14.44 -33.87
N LEU A 189 15.21 14.12 -33.55
CA LEU A 189 14.25 15.04 -32.93
C LEU A 189 14.41 15.18 -31.42
N ASN A 190 15.40 14.51 -30.84
CA ASN A 190 15.62 14.43 -29.38
C ASN A 190 14.34 14.02 -28.58
N ARG A 191 13.56 13.09 -29.12
CA ARG A 191 12.34 12.56 -28.48
C ARG A 191 12.58 11.18 -27.93
N SER A 192 11.90 10.83 -26.82
CA SER A 192 11.90 9.48 -26.27
C SER A 192 10.63 8.74 -26.66
N MET A 193 10.75 7.41 -26.80
CA MET A 193 9.66 6.46 -26.97
C MET A 193 9.43 5.76 -25.65
N TYR A 194 8.17 5.56 -25.27
CA TYR A 194 7.80 4.95 -24.00
C TYR A 194 7.03 3.66 -24.25
N ILE A 195 7.43 2.60 -23.56
CA ILE A 195 6.74 1.32 -23.54
C ILE A 195 6.27 1.10 -22.11
N VAL A 196 4.97 1.00 -21.92
CA VAL A 196 4.35 0.77 -20.62
C VAL A 196 3.68 -0.59 -20.64
N ILE A 197 4.08 -1.48 -19.71
CA ILE A 197 3.55 -2.84 -19.58
C ILE A 197 2.95 -2.95 -18.19
N ASP A 198 1.64 -3.08 -18.13
CA ASP A 198 0.90 -3.10 -16.87
C ASP A 198 0.53 -4.51 -16.45
N ALA A 199 0.55 -4.74 -15.11
CA ALA A 199 0.04 -5.92 -14.44
C ALA A 199 0.71 -7.24 -14.87
N ILE A 200 2.06 -7.30 -14.87
CA ILE A 200 2.83 -8.51 -15.23
C ILE A 200 2.34 -9.76 -14.48
N ASN A 201 1.93 -9.61 -13.22
CA ASN A 201 1.42 -10.70 -12.40
C ASN A 201 0.10 -11.31 -12.90
N GLU A 202 -0.60 -10.65 -13.82
CA GLU A 202 -1.88 -11.13 -14.37
C GLU A 202 -1.69 -11.93 -15.67
N SER A 203 -0.45 -12.17 -16.09
CA SER A 203 -0.15 -12.99 -17.25
C SER A 203 -0.53 -14.44 -17.04
N ARG A 204 -1.30 -14.98 -18.01
CA ARG A 204 -1.65 -16.40 -18.09
C ARG A 204 -0.77 -17.16 -19.10
N SER A 205 0.10 -16.46 -19.83
CA SER A 205 0.92 -17.02 -20.90
C SER A 205 2.35 -17.29 -20.46
N HIS A 206 2.73 -18.56 -20.44
CA HIS A 206 4.11 -18.98 -20.19
C HIS A 206 5.07 -18.46 -21.28
N GLU A 207 4.59 -18.41 -22.52
CA GLU A 207 5.38 -17.94 -23.66
C GLU A 207 5.69 -16.44 -23.56
N PHE A 208 4.71 -15.64 -23.12
CA PHE A 208 4.91 -14.23 -22.79
C PHE A 208 6.01 -14.08 -21.72
N MET A 209 5.89 -14.81 -20.61
CA MET A 209 6.82 -14.68 -19.50
C MET A 209 8.26 -15.07 -19.88
N LYS A 210 8.44 -16.13 -20.65
CA LYS A 210 9.77 -16.53 -21.16
C LYS A 210 10.42 -15.47 -22.05
N SER A 211 9.63 -14.74 -22.81
CA SER A 211 10.13 -13.76 -23.79
C SER A 211 10.27 -12.34 -23.24
N LEU A 212 9.77 -12.06 -22.06
CA LEU A 212 9.66 -10.69 -21.53
C LEU A 212 11.03 -10.07 -21.27
N SER A 213 11.95 -10.78 -20.60
CA SER A 213 13.31 -10.27 -20.34
C SER A 213 14.09 -10.02 -21.63
N ASP A 214 13.98 -10.93 -22.61
CA ASP A 214 14.62 -10.76 -23.91
C ASP A 214 14.07 -9.56 -24.67
N PHE A 215 12.75 -9.37 -24.59
CA PHE A 215 12.09 -8.19 -25.16
C PHE A 215 12.60 -6.90 -24.52
N ILE A 216 12.65 -6.83 -23.19
CA ILE A 216 13.14 -5.66 -22.46
C ILE A 216 14.59 -5.38 -22.84
N ASN A 217 15.48 -6.38 -22.80
CA ASN A 217 16.88 -6.22 -23.17
C ASN A 217 17.04 -5.76 -24.63
N LYS A 218 16.24 -6.31 -25.55
CA LYS A 218 16.23 -5.88 -26.97
C LYS A 218 15.83 -4.40 -27.11
N MET A 219 14.83 -3.95 -26.37
CA MET A 219 14.32 -2.57 -26.43
C MET A 219 15.28 -1.58 -25.76
N LEU A 220 15.92 -1.95 -24.65
CA LEU A 220 16.88 -1.08 -23.95
C LEU A 220 18.15 -0.78 -24.74
N LYS A 221 18.51 -1.61 -25.72
CA LYS A 221 19.61 -1.30 -26.67
C LYS A 221 19.35 -0.02 -27.46
N TYR A 222 18.10 0.39 -27.60
CA TYR A 222 17.75 1.65 -28.26
C TYR A 222 17.85 2.82 -27.28
N ARG A 223 18.74 3.78 -27.59
CA ARG A 223 19.08 4.90 -26.69
C ARG A 223 17.89 5.74 -26.25
N LYS A 224 16.87 5.89 -27.10
CA LYS A 224 15.70 6.74 -26.84
C LYS A 224 14.46 5.96 -26.39
N VAL A 225 14.58 4.66 -26.15
CA VAL A 225 13.50 3.86 -25.60
C VAL A 225 13.56 3.88 -24.08
N LYS A 226 12.41 4.06 -23.45
CA LYS A 226 12.20 4.00 -22.01
C LYS A 226 11.05 3.05 -21.70
N ILE A 227 11.21 2.22 -20.68
CA ILE A 227 10.26 1.17 -20.33
C ILE A 227 9.77 1.35 -18.89
N ILE A 228 8.48 1.22 -18.69
CA ILE A 228 7.85 1.14 -17.37
C ILE A 228 7.09 -0.18 -17.31
N VAL A 229 7.31 -0.94 -16.25
CA VAL A 229 6.61 -2.19 -16.00
C VAL A 229 5.95 -2.11 -14.63
N SER A 230 4.73 -2.62 -14.46
CA SER A 230 4.11 -2.75 -13.16
C SER A 230 3.94 -4.20 -12.75
N CYS A 231 4.15 -4.45 -11.46
CA CYS A 231 3.96 -5.74 -10.82
C CYS A 231 3.38 -5.57 -9.42
N ARG A 232 2.64 -6.57 -8.92
CA ARG A 232 2.25 -6.60 -7.52
C ARG A 232 3.46 -6.98 -6.67
N SER A 233 3.64 -6.30 -5.51
CA SER A 233 4.75 -6.55 -4.60
C SER A 233 4.76 -8.01 -4.10
N GLU A 234 3.58 -8.58 -3.88
CA GLU A 234 3.38 -9.95 -3.38
C GLU A 234 3.98 -11.02 -4.31
N TYR A 235 4.06 -10.73 -5.61
CA TYR A 235 4.61 -11.65 -6.60
C TYR A 235 6.04 -11.28 -7.02
N PHE A 236 6.45 -10.03 -6.76
CA PHE A 236 7.67 -9.48 -7.32
C PHE A 236 8.90 -10.25 -6.84
N ASP A 237 9.09 -10.37 -5.53
CA ASP A 237 10.32 -10.94 -4.97
C ASP A 237 10.50 -12.43 -5.30
N PHE A 238 9.41 -13.18 -5.35
CA PHE A 238 9.46 -14.63 -5.54
C PHE A 238 9.45 -15.06 -7.02
N LYS A 239 8.64 -14.41 -7.84
CA LYS A 239 8.41 -14.88 -9.21
C LYS A 239 9.07 -14.01 -10.28
N TYR A 240 8.98 -12.70 -10.09
CA TYR A 240 9.26 -11.79 -11.20
C TYR A 240 10.58 -11.03 -11.08
N LYS A 241 11.21 -10.98 -9.92
CA LYS A 241 12.48 -10.29 -9.69
C LYS A 241 13.57 -10.77 -10.63
N ASN A 242 13.71 -12.09 -10.76
CA ASN A 242 14.68 -12.68 -11.69
C ASN A 242 14.42 -12.23 -13.14
N ILE A 243 13.15 -12.24 -13.59
CA ILE A 243 12.78 -11.88 -14.97
C ILE A 243 12.91 -10.39 -15.22
N LEU A 244 12.51 -9.57 -14.23
CA LEU A 244 12.38 -8.11 -14.39
C LEU A 244 13.62 -7.34 -13.96
N ILE A 245 14.50 -7.93 -13.18
CA ILE A 245 15.71 -7.28 -12.63
C ILE A 245 16.97 -8.07 -13.01
N ASP A 246 17.10 -9.33 -12.54
CA ASP A 246 18.37 -10.03 -12.56
C ASP A 246 18.82 -10.41 -13.99
N ARG A 247 17.87 -10.64 -14.91
CA ARG A 247 18.12 -10.92 -16.33
C ARG A 247 18.22 -9.68 -17.22
N ILE A 248 18.18 -8.47 -16.65
CA ILE A 248 18.22 -7.23 -17.42
C ILE A 248 19.62 -6.64 -17.44
N ASP A 249 20.19 -6.55 -18.65
CA ASP A 249 21.59 -6.16 -18.86
C ASP A 249 21.92 -4.72 -18.41
N GLU A 250 21.01 -3.76 -18.64
CA GLU A 250 21.23 -2.34 -18.32
C GLU A 250 20.89 -1.97 -16.88
N GLY A 251 20.43 -2.95 -16.08
CA GLY A 251 19.89 -2.72 -14.74
C GLY A 251 18.49 -2.08 -14.76
N ALA A 252 17.77 -2.28 -13.67
CA ALA A 252 16.42 -1.75 -13.49
C ALA A 252 16.34 -0.91 -12.21
N TYR A 253 15.54 0.14 -12.24
CA TYR A 253 15.18 0.86 -11.02
C TYR A 253 13.82 0.35 -10.52
N CYS A 254 13.84 -0.30 -9.37
CA CYS A 254 12.63 -0.77 -8.72
C CYS A 254 12.10 0.30 -7.75
N TYR A 255 10.87 0.71 -7.93
CA TYR A 255 10.21 1.70 -7.09
C TYR A 255 8.92 1.13 -6.51
N ASP A 256 8.87 1.06 -5.19
CA ASP A 256 7.69 0.64 -4.45
C ASP A 256 6.79 1.84 -4.16
N ILE A 257 5.59 1.84 -4.74
CA ILE A 257 4.62 2.91 -4.55
C ILE A 257 4.01 2.93 -3.13
N MET A 258 4.19 1.85 -2.35
CA MET A 258 3.73 1.80 -0.95
C MET A 258 4.51 2.73 -0.02
N LYS A 259 5.67 3.24 -0.47
CA LYS A 259 6.44 4.25 0.27
C LYS A 259 5.79 5.63 0.27
N GLU A 260 4.76 5.82 -0.54
CA GLU A 260 4.03 7.09 -0.60
C GLU A 260 2.94 7.14 0.48
N GLU A 261 3.11 8.01 1.45
CA GLU A 261 2.05 8.37 2.38
C GLU A 261 1.09 9.37 1.72
N TYR A 262 -0.19 8.99 1.66
CA TYR A 262 -1.21 9.86 1.10
C TYR A 262 -1.48 11.03 2.04
N SER A 263 -1.25 12.26 1.56
CA SER A 263 -1.68 13.44 2.29
C SER A 263 -3.21 13.45 2.45
N TYR A 264 -3.71 14.10 3.50
CA TYR A 264 -5.14 14.28 3.73
C TYR A 264 -5.87 14.86 2.49
N VAL A 265 -5.24 15.83 1.82
CA VAL A 265 -5.78 16.43 0.59
C VAL A 265 -5.92 15.40 -0.53
N ALA A 266 -4.92 14.51 -0.67
CA ALA A 266 -4.97 13.43 -1.66
C ALA A 266 -6.08 12.41 -1.37
N LYS A 267 -6.28 12.04 -0.09
CA LYS A 267 -7.34 11.14 0.37
C LYS A 267 -8.73 11.73 0.11
N LYS A 268 -8.93 13.00 0.43
CA LYS A 268 -10.18 13.74 0.15
C LYS A 268 -10.49 13.79 -1.34
N ARG A 269 -9.47 14.07 -2.17
CA ARG A 269 -9.64 14.08 -3.63
C ARG A 269 -9.95 12.69 -4.18
N LEU A 270 -9.35 11.65 -3.62
CA LEU A 270 -9.64 10.26 -3.98
C LEU A 270 -11.10 9.91 -3.66
N TYR A 271 -11.59 10.30 -2.48
CA TYR A 271 -12.98 10.15 -2.08
C TYR A 271 -13.93 10.79 -3.10
N GLU A 272 -13.70 12.05 -3.47
CA GLU A 272 -14.51 12.75 -4.46
C GLU A 272 -14.46 12.08 -5.85
N ASN A 273 -13.32 11.56 -6.25
CA ASN A 273 -13.18 10.82 -7.49
C ASN A 273 -13.96 9.50 -7.45
N TYR A 274 -13.92 8.75 -6.35
CA TYR A 274 -14.72 7.54 -6.18
C TYR A 274 -16.21 7.86 -6.14
N LYS A 275 -16.62 8.90 -5.41
CA LYS A 275 -18.01 9.38 -5.36
C LYS A 275 -18.56 9.60 -6.78
N LYS A 276 -17.78 10.23 -7.65
CA LYS A 276 -18.13 10.45 -9.07
C LYS A 276 -18.11 9.17 -9.89
N ALA A 277 -17.03 8.39 -9.79
CA ALA A 277 -16.83 7.20 -10.61
C ALA A 277 -17.88 6.11 -10.35
N PHE A 278 -18.32 5.98 -9.09
CA PHE A 278 -19.35 5.04 -8.69
C PHE A 278 -20.78 5.64 -8.68
N ASN A 279 -20.92 6.89 -9.13
CA ASN A 279 -22.20 7.60 -9.16
C ASN A 279 -22.95 7.54 -7.82
N TYR A 280 -22.22 7.80 -6.72
CA TYR A 280 -22.78 7.85 -5.38
C TYR A 280 -23.20 9.29 -5.07
N SER A 281 -24.50 9.51 -4.76
CA SER A 281 -25.06 10.83 -4.48
C SER A 281 -25.39 11.05 -3.00
N GLY A 282 -25.31 10.00 -2.17
CA GLY A 282 -25.54 10.11 -0.73
C GLY A 282 -24.49 10.94 0.00
N GLU A 283 -24.77 11.23 1.26
CA GLU A 283 -23.86 11.96 2.14
C GLU A 283 -23.37 11.08 3.29
N LEU A 284 -22.12 11.30 3.69
CA LEU A 284 -21.53 10.69 4.86
C LEU A 284 -21.24 11.73 5.93
N SER A 285 -21.40 11.33 7.19
CA SER A 285 -20.89 12.11 8.32
C SER A 285 -19.37 12.32 8.21
N GLU A 286 -18.83 13.38 8.81
CA GLU A 286 -17.37 13.62 8.79
C GLU A 286 -16.62 12.46 9.46
N ALA A 287 -17.13 11.90 10.56
CA ALA A 287 -16.53 10.72 11.21
C ALA A 287 -16.48 9.49 10.28
N SER A 288 -17.52 9.28 9.45
CA SER A 288 -17.52 8.20 8.45
C SER A 288 -16.52 8.46 7.33
N LYS A 289 -16.36 9.72 6.88
CA LYS A 289 -15.36 10.09 5.89
C LYS A 289 -13.95 9.86 6.40
N GLU A 290 -13.65 10.26 7.65
CA GLU A 290 -12.32 10.06 8.26
C GLU A 290 -11.95 8.58 8.35
N LYS A 291 -12.90 7.71 8.71
CA LYS A 291 -12.68 6.25 8.66
C LYS A 291 -12.32 5.75 7.26
N LEU A 292 -12.99 6.26 6.22
CA LEU A 292 -12.66 5.92 4.83
C LEU A 292 -11.29 6.48 4.42
N TYR A 293 -10.90 7.66 4.92
CA TYR A 293 -9.59 8.25 4.64
C TYR A 293 -8.47 7.48 5.31
N SER A 294 -8.70 6.87 6.48
CA SER A 294 -7.69 6.04 7.15
C SER A 294 -7.44 4.72 6.42
N GLN A 295 -8.47 4.17 5.75
CA GLN A 295 -8.41 2.85 5.11
C GLN A 295 -8.87 2.91 3.65
N LEU A 296 -7.93 3.13 2.72
CA LEU A 296 -8.25 3.31 1.29
C LEU A 296 -8.93 2.09 0.65
N LEU A 297 -8.63 0.89 1.14
CA LEU A 297 -9.27 -0.32 0.66
C LEU A 297 -10.73 -0.39 1.09
N LEU A 298 -11.01 -0.04 2.35
CA LEU A 298 -12.38 0.09 2.87
C LEU A 298 -13.16 1.17 2.09
N MET A 299 -12.50 2.30 1.75
CA MET A 299 -13.08 3.33 0.90
C MET A 299 -13.51 2.76 -0.46
N ARG A 300 -12.65 1.97 -1.09
CA ARG A 300 -12.97 1.32 -2.36
C ARG A 300 -14.16 0.37 -2.22
N MET A 301 -14.15 -0.52 -1.23
CA MET A 301 -15.25 -1.45 -0.95
C MET A 301 -16.57 -0.69 -0.73
N PHE A 302 -16.53 0.39 0.07
CA PHE A 302 -17.69 1.23 0.33
C PHE A 302 -18.34 1.73 -0.97
N PHE A 303 -17.56 2.31 -1.87
CA PHE A 303 -18.09 2.85 -3.12
C PHE A 303 -18.51 1.76 -4.11
N GLU A 304 -17.86 0.59 -4.10
CA GLU A 304 -18.30 -0.55 -4.92
C GLU A 304 -19.68 -1.08 -4.49
N VAL A 305 -19.89 -1.17 -3.17
CA VAL A 305 -21.17 -1.61 -2.57
C VAL A 305 -22.29 -0.59 -2.76
N HIS A 306 -21.97 0.70 -2.68
CA HIS A 306 -22.94 1.78 -2.81
C HIS A 306 -22.96 2.41 -4.21
N LYS A 307 -22.60 1.63 -5.22
CA LYS A 307 -22.63 2.09 -6.62
C LYS A 307 -24.07 2.46 -7.04
N ASN A 308 -24.22 3.66 -7.64
CA ASN A 308 -25.50 4.22 -8.05
C ASN A 308 -26.52 4.38 -6.89
N SER A 309 -26.04 4.67 -5.68
CA SER A 309 -26.86 4.81 -4.47
C SER A 309 -26.89 6.26 -3.99
N ASP A 310 -27.99 6.65 -3.36
CA ASP A 310 -28.22 7.94 -2.70
C ASP A 310 -28.37 7.82 -1.18
N VAL A 311 -28.05 6.66 -0.62
CA VAL A 311 -28.19 6.36 0.81
C VAL A 311 -27.23 7.21 1.63
N ASN A 312 -27.77 7.96 2.60
CA ASN A 312 -27.00 8.70 3.57
C ASN A 312 -26.49 7.78 4.68
N VAL A 313 -25.17 7.87 5.01
CA VAL A 313 -24.55 7.03 6.02
C VAL A 313 -24.03 7.89 7.17
N ASN A 314 -24.74 7.90 8.28
CA ASN A 314 -24.38 8.66 9.49
C ASN A 314 -23.29 7.96 10.31
N SER A 315 -23.31 6.61 10.35
CA SER A 315 -22.31 5.81 11.04
C SER A 315 -21.86 4.67 10.14
N LEU A 316 -20.57 4.60 9.90
CA LEU A 316 -19.98 3.58 9.04
C LEU A 316 -19.68 2.33 9.85
N ASN A 317 -20.35 1.24 9.48
CA ASN A 317 -20.07 -0.10 10.01
C ASN A 317 -19.23 -0.88 8.99
N LYS A 318 -17.95 -1.10 9.31
CA LYS A 318 -17.04 -1.79 8.39
C LYS A 318 -17.46 -3.24 8.10
N TYR A 319 -18.08 -3.91 9.05
CA TYR A 319 -18.52 -5.30 8.89
C TYR A 319 -19.72 -5.43 7.97
N GLU A 320 -20.61 -4.45 7.96
CA GLU A 320 -21.70 -4.38 7.00
C GLU A 320 -21.16 -4.16 5.56
N ILE A 321 -20.12 -3.34 5.43
CA ILE A 321 -19.45 -3.14 4.13
C ILE A 321 -18.80 -4.44 3.67
N PHE A 322 -18.11 -5.16 4.55
CA PHE A 322 -17.50 -6.45 4.22
C PHE A 322 -18.54 -7.46 3.76
N GLN A 323 -19.65 -7.59 4.50
CA GLN A 323 -20.73 -8.48 4.14
C GLN A 323 -21.29 -8.15 2.76
N ARG A 324 -21.70 -6.90 2.55
CA ARG A 324 -22.25 -6.45 1.27
C ARG A 324 -21.25 -6.60 0.11
N TYR A 325 -19.96 -6.40 0.38
CA TYR A 325 -18.91 -6.58 -0.62
C TYR A 325 -18.78 -8.06 -1.01
N ILE A 326 -18.77 -8.97 -0.06
CA ILE A 326 -18.73 -10.41 -0.29
C ILE A 326 -19.97 -10.85 -1.09
N ASP A 327 -21.16 -10.42 -0.68
CA ASP A 327 -22.40 -10.72 -1.36
C ASP A 327 -22.38 -10.23 -2.81
N ALA A 328 -21.93 -9.01 -3.05
CA ALA A 328 -21.80 -8.44 -4.39
C ALA A 328 -20.78 -9.19 -5.28
N VAL A 329 -19.70 -9.73 -4.69
CA VAL A 329 -18.75 -10.58 -5.40
C VAL A 329 -19.38 -11.92 -5.76
N PHE A 330 -20.16 -12.52 -4.87
CA PHE A 330 -20.82 -13.81 -5.11
C PHE A 330 -21.97 -13.70 -6.10
N GLU A 331 -22.75 -12.62 -6.07
CA GLU A 331 -23.79 -12.36 -7.07
C GLU A 331 -23.24 -12.35 -8.50
N ARG A 332 -22.01 -11.84 -8.68
CA ARG A 332 -21.33 -11.81 -9.99
C ARG A 332 -20.76 -13.16 -10.42
N ASN A 333 -20.25 -13.97 -9.48
CA ASN A 333 -19.37 -15.12 -9.74
C ASN A 333 -19.90 -16.49 -9.28
N LYS A 334 -21.13 -16.58 -8.71
CA LYS A 334 -21.87 -17.83 -8.43
C LYS A 334 -21.43 -18.69 -7.22
N PRO A 335 -22.19 -19.77 -6.92
CA PRO A 335 -22.03 -20.65 -5.74
C PRO A 335 -20.65 -21.27 -5.57
N GLU A 336 -19.91 -21.46 -6.67
CA GLU A 336 -18.55 -22.03 -6.63
C GLU A 336 -17.58 -21.15 -5.85
N CYS A 337 -17.75 -19.83 -5.93
CA CYS A 337 -16.89 -18.87 -5.25
C CYS A 337 -17.17 -18.82 -3.75
N GLU A 338 -18.44 -18.93 -3.37
CA GLU A 338 -18.83 -19.05 -1.97
C GLU A 338 -18.28 -20.34 -1.36
N ALA A 339 -18.45 -21.47 -2.06
CA ALA A 339 -17.90 -22.75 -1.64
C ALA A 339 -16.36 -22.71 -1.50
N PHE A 340 -15.68 -22.03 -2.41
CA PHE A 340 -14.22 -21.85 -2.35
C PHE A 340 -13.80 -21.01 -1.14
N LEU A 341 -14.42 -19.86 -0.91
CA LEU A 341 -14.15 -19.02 0.25
C LEU A 341 -14.41 -19.77 1.57
N ASN A 342 -15.52 -20.49 1.65
CA ASN A 342 -15.87 -21.31 2.82
C ASN A 342 -14.84 -22.42 3.07
N LYS A 343 -14.29 -23.07 2.02
CA LYS A 343 -13.21 -24.04 2.16
C LYS A 343 -11.95 -23.41 2.75
N ILE A 344 -11.56 -22.21 2.29
CA ILE A 344 -10.40 -21.49 2.80
C ILE A 344 -10.59 -21.19 4.30
N VAL A 345 -11.73 -20.61 4.66
CA VAL A 345 -12.02 -20.21 6.04
C VAL A 345 -12.14 -21.43 6.96
N ALA A 346 -12.81 -22.51 6.50
CA ALA A 346 -12.90 -23.77 7.23
C ALA A 346 -11.52 -24.38 7.49
N HIS A 347 -10.64 -24.35 6.48
CA HIS A 347 -9.27 -24.84 6.63
C HIS A 347 -8.48 -24.01 7.64
N MET A 348 -8.56 -22.66 7.59
CA MET A 348 -7.94 -21.75 8.57
C MET A 348 -8.41 -22.07 9.97
N TYR A 349 -9.72 -22.16 10.16
CA TYR A 349 -10.36 -22.45 11.45
C TYR A 349 -9.95 -23.82 12.02
N SER A 350 -10.05 -24.88 11.22
CA SER A 350 -9.78 -26.26 11.66
C SER A 350 -8.32 -26.51 11.99
N ASN A 351 -7.41 -25.91 11.22
CA ASN A 351 -5.97 -26.09 11.40
C ASN A 351 -5.30 -25.02 12.28
N ASN A 352 -6.07 -24.04 12.74
CA ASN A 352 -5.57 -22.89 13.51
C ASN A 352 -4.45 -22.13 12.76
N LYS A 353 -4.55 -22.09 11.41
CA LYS A 353 -3.60 -21.42 10.50
C LYS A 353 -4.30 -20.27 9.80
N TYR A 354 -4.05 -19.05 10.23
CA TYR A 354 -4.73 -17.83 9.74
C TYR A 354 -3.87 -16.97 8.82
N SER A 355 -2.75 -17.49 8.37
CA SER A 355 -1.90 -16.86 7.37
C SER A 355 -2.18 -17.41 5.96
N ALA A 356 -1.18 -17.37 5.09
CA ALA A 356 -1.27 -18.00 3.79
C ALA A 356 -1.38 -19.53 3.90
N ILE A 357 -2.13 -20.14 3.00
CA ILE A 357 -2.41 -21.57 2.95
C ILE A 357 -1.98 -22.10 1.58
N PRO A 358 -1.29 -23.26 1.50
CA PRO A 358 -1.02 -23.90 0.22
C PRO A 358 -2.32 -24.18 -0.54
N LEU A 359 -2.38 -23.75 -1.79
CA LEU A 359 -3.58 -23.96 -2.62
C LEU A 359 -3.91 -25.44 -2.78
N SER A 360 -2.88 -26.28 -2.82
CA SER A 360 -2.99 -27.75 -2.90
C SER A 360 -3.73 -28.37 -1.71
N GLU A 361 -3.74 -27.72 -0.53
CA GLU A 361 -4.48 -28.16 0.65
C GLU A 361 -5.99 -27.82 0.56
N ILE A 362 -6.36 -26.87 -0.28
CA ILE A 362 -7.76 -26.41 -0.45
C ILE A 362 -8.44 -27.11 -1.63
N MET A 363 -7.71 -27.27 -2.75
CA MET A 363 -8.27 -27.85 -3.96
C MET A 363 -7.20 -28.41 -4.90
N LYS A 364 -7.60 -29.33 -5.76
CA LYS A 364 -6.75 -29.84 -6.84
C LYS A 364 -6.77 -28.87 -8.01
N GLU A 365 -5.69 -28.83 -8.78
CA GLU A 365 -5.56 -28.00 -9.98
C GLU A 365 -6.69 -28.27 -11.00
N SER A 366 -7.16 -29.54 -11.07
CA SER A 366 -8.27 -29.95 -11.93
C SER A 366 -9.63 -29.38 -11.53
N GLU A 367 -9.79 -28.89 -10.30
CA GLU A 367 -11.02 -28.30 -9.75
C GLU A 367 -11.05 -26.78 -9.96
N MET A 368 -9.97 -26.19 -10.46
CA MET A 368 -9.83 -24.75 -10.62
C MET A 368 -10.64 -24.23 -11.82
N THR A 369 -11.80 -23.69 -11.56
CA THR A 369 -12.66 -23.06 -12.57
C THR A 369 -12.22 -21.64 -12.92
N GLY A 370 -12.78 -21.11 -14.02
CA GLY A 370 -12.56 -19.71 -14.40
C GLY A 370 -13.00 -18.72 -13.30
N ALA A 371 -14.15 -18.99 -12.68
CA ALA A 371 -14.70 -18.15 -11.62
C ALA A 371 -13.79 -18.09 -10.37
N ILE A 372 -13.18 -19.22 -9.98
CA ILE A 372 -12.22 -19.25 -8.87
C ILE A 372 -10.95 -18.47 -9.20
N LYS A 373 -10.46 -18.58 -10.45
CA LYS A 373 -9.32 -17.78 -10.91
C LYS A 373 -9.64 -16.28 -10.88
N ASP A 374 -10.84 -15.91 -11.30
CA ASP A 374 -11.29 -14.52 -11.31
C ASP A 374 -11.37 -13.95 -9.88
N ILE A 375 -11.83 -14.72 -8.89
CA ILE A 375 -11.80 -14.29 -7.48
C ILE A 375 -10.38 -14.02 -7.02
N MET A 376 -9.43 -14.90 -7.32
CA MET A 376 -8.03 -14.74 -6.88
C MET A 376 -7.31 -13.61 -7.62
N ASP A 377 -7.65 -13.36 -8.87
CA ASP A 377 -6.91 -12.44 -9.74
C ASP A 377 -7.58 -11.06 -9.86
N GLU A 378 -8.90 -10.97 -9.75
CA GLU A 378 -9.66 -9.74 -10.02
C GLU A 378 -10.29 -9.09 -8.78
N THR A 379 -10.53 -9.88 -7.71
CA THR A 379 -11.12 -9.35 -6.49
C THR A 379 -10.06 -8.94 -5.47
N ILE A 380 -10.51 -8.21 -4.46
CA ILE A 380 -9.70 -7.88 -3.28
C ILE A 380 -10.02 -8.82 -2.10
N LEU A 381 -10.67 -9.95 -2.35
CA LEU A 381 -10.95 -10.95 -1.31
C LEU A 381 -9.72 -11.80 -1.02
N VAL A 382 -9.26 -12.51 -2.03
CA VAL A 382 -8.18 -13.50 -1.90
C VAL A 382 -7.15 -13.25 -2.99
N SER A 383 -5.90 -13.47 -2.68
CA SER A 383 -4.80 -13.43 -3.64
C SER A 383 -3.94 -14.66 -3.51
N ARG A 384 -3.10 -14.92 -4.50
CA ARG A 384 -2.17 -16.03 -4.51
C ARG A 384 -0.74 -15.56 -4.67
N LYS A 385 0.21 -16.29 -4.06
CA LYS A 385 1.64 -16.10 -4.25
C LYS A 385 2.32 -17.44 -4.50
N LEU A 386 3.44 -17.41 -5.20
CA LEU A 386 4.29 -18.58 -5.36
C LEU A 386 5.36 -18.61 -4.29
N ILE A 387 5.61 -19.79 -3.74
CA ILE A 387 6.70 -20.05 -2.81
C ILE A 387 7.67 -21.02 -3.45
N LEU A 388 8.95 -20.69 -3.35
CA LEU A 388 10.03 -21.57 -3.74
C LEU A 388 10.43 -22.44 -2.54
N HIS A 389 10.37 -23.76 -2.70
CA HIS A 389 10.92 -24.68 -1.71
C HIS A 389 12.44 -24.79 -1.87
N GLU A 390 13.19 -24.13 -0.99
CA GLU A 390 14.67 -24.04 -1.04
C GLU A 390 15.38 -25.39 -0.87
N ASN A 391 14.70 -26.43 -0.40
CA ASN A 391 15.30 -27.73 -0.05
C ASN A 391 15.13 -28.83 -1.11
N SER A 392 14.66 -28.51 -2.31
CA SER A 392 14.50 -29.53 -3.37
C SER A 392 15.57 -29.41 -4.44
N ILE A 393 16.13 -30.56 -4.86
CA ILE A 393 17.06 -30.66 -5.99
C ILE A 393 16.46 -30.14 -7.29
N ILE A 394 15.12 -30.11 -7.37
CA ILE A 394 14.33 -29.51 -8.45
C ILE A 394 13.57 -28.35 -7.84
N GLU A 395 13.69 -27.15 -8.40
CA GLU A 395 12.89 -25.99 -7.98
C GLU A 395 11.40 -26.37 -8.04
N LYS A 396 10.81 -26.62 -6.88
CA LYS A 396 9.38 -26.82 -6.72
C LYS A 396 8.76 -25.50 -6.24
N TYR A 397 7.81 -25.01 -7.01
CA TYR A 397 6.98 -23.90 -6.62
C TYR A 397 5.65 -24.44 -6.12
N ASP A 398 5.20 -23.94 -4.98
CA ASP A 398 3.85 -24.16 -4.48
C ASP A 398 3.07 -22.83 -4.52
N GLU A 399 1.78 -22.89 -4.77
CA GLU A 399 0.93 -21.71 -4.73
C GLU A 399 0.28 -21.61 -3.36
N GLU A 400 0.48 -20.48 -2.69
CA GLU A 400 -0.25 -20.14 -1.49
C GLU A 400 -1.33 -19.10 -1.77
N ILE A 401 -2.44 -19.23 -1.08
CA ILE A 401 -3.55 -18.28 -1.08
C ILE A 401 -3.65 -17.57 0.27
N TYR A 402 -4.03 -16.31 0.24
CA TYR A 402 -4.22 -15.49 1.44
C TYR A 402 -5.25 -14.39 1.17
N PHE A 403 -5.88 -13.90 2.23
CA PHE A 403 -6.75 -12.74 2.12
C PHE A 403 -5.94 -11.48 1.82
N VAL A 404 -6.40 -10.67 0.89
CA VAL A 404 -5.74 -9.40 0.53
C VAL A 404 -5.81 -8.38 1.67
N PHE A 405 -6.79 -8.53 2.55
CA PHE A 405 -7.06 -7.62 3.65
C PHE A 405 -7.28 -8.41 4.95
N ASP A 406 -6.39 -8.24 5.91
CA ASP A 406 -6.40 -9.01 7.16
C ASP A 406 -7.71 -8.86 7.94
N GLU A 407 -8.26 -7.65 8.04
CA GLU A 407 -9.54 -7.43 8.74
C GLU A 407 -10.72 -8.17 8.06
N LEU A 408 -10.67 -8.35 6.72
CA LEU A 408 -11.66 -9.13 6.01
C LEU A 408 -11.52 -10.63 6.29
N ARG A 409 -10.28 -11.13 6.40
CA ARG A 409 -10.00 -12.49 6.87
C ARG A 409 -10.59 -12.71 8.26
N ASP A 410 -10.28 -11.80 9.19
CA ASP A 410 -10.70 -11.88 10.58
C ASP A 410 -12.23 -11.88 10.69
N TYR A 411 -12.88 -11.04 9.88
CA TYR A 411 -14.33 -11.03 9.73
C TYR A 411 -14.88 -12.38 9.24
N CYS A 412 -14.33 -12.94 8.17
CA CYS A 412 -14.78 -14.21 7.60
C CYS A 412 -14.58 -15.37 8.60
N VAL A 413 -13.43 -15.39 9.27
CA VAL A 413 -13.11 -16.41 10.30
C VAL A 413 -14.06 -16.32 11.49
N ALA A 414 -14.28 -15.12 12.01
CA ALA A 414 -15.20 -14.91 13.13
C ALA A 414 -16.65 -15.28 12.77
N LYS A 415 -17.10 -14.89 11.60
CA LYS A 415 -18.44 -15.26 11.10
C LYS A 415 -18.60 -16.77 10.94
N TYR A 416 -17.59 -17.46 10.39
CA TYR A 416 -17.58 -18.90 10.27
C TYR A 416 -17.63 -19.58 11.65
N ALA A 417 -16.81 -19.13 12.60
CA ALA A 417 -16.79 -19.65 13.95
C ALA A 417 -18.14 -19.47 14.65
N LEU A 418 -18.74 -18.27 14.60
CA LEU A 418 -20.06 -18.03 15.20
C LEU A 418 -21.14 -18.93 14.59
N ASN A 419 -21.12 -19.13 13.28
CA ASN A 419 -22.05 -20.03 12.60
C ASN A 419 -21.86 -21.51 13.03
N SER A 420 -20.62 -21.92 13.34
CA SER A 420 -20.34 -23.28 13.81
C SER A 420 -20.78 -23.54 15.25
N PHE A 421 -21.09 -22.50 16.03
CA PHE A 421 -21.56 -22.57 17.42
C PHE A 421 -23.09 -22.43 17.54
N ILE A 422 -23.81 -22.41 16.43
CA ILE A 422 -25.28 -22.37 16.44
C ILE A 422 -25.78 -23.76 16.78
N ASP A 423 -26.60 -23.83 17.83
CA ASP A 423 -27.28 -25.06 18.23
C ASP A 423 -28.55 -25.33 17.41
N ASP A 424 -29.19 -26.49 17.63
CA ASP A 424 -30.45 -26.88 16.95
C ASP A 424 -31.62 -25.90 17.23
N GLY A 425 -31.48 -25.00 18.20
CA GLY A 425 -32.46 -23.97 18.56
C GLY A 425 -32.15 -22.60 17.96
N GLU A 426 -31.24 -22.51 16.99
CA GLU A 426 -30.76 -21.27 16.35
C GLU A 426 -30.11 -20.28 17.34
N ARG A 427 -29.60 -20.77 18.48
CA ARG A 427 -28.87 -19.96 19.46
C ARG A 427 -27.38 -20.25 19.40
N ILE A 428 -26.59 -19.18 19.55
CA ILE A 428 -25.14 -19.31 19.64
C ILE A 428 -24.74 -19.76 21.04
N ASP A 429 -23.98 -20.85 21.14
CA ASP A 429 -23.41 -21.30 22.41
C ASP A 429 -22.30 -20.35 22.87
N VAL A 430 -22.62 -19.53 23.87
CA VAL A 430 -21.70 -18.54 24.46
C VAL A 430 -20.44 -19.20 25.06
N LYS A 431 -20.54 -20.42 25.58
CA LYS A 431 -19.37 -21.11 26.14
C LYS A 431 -18.38 -21.50 25.07
N GLU A 432 -18.88 -21.99 23.91
CA GLU A 432 -18.04 -22.31 22.77
C GLU A 432 -17.34 -21.06 22.23
N VAL A 433 -18.05 -19.93 22.15
CA VAL A 433 -17.47 -18.64 21.73
C VAL A 433 -16.31 -18.25 22.66
N ILE A 434 -16.50 -18.29 23.97
CA ILE A 434 -15.46 -17.93 24.94
C ILE A 434 -14.27 -18.89 24.83
N THR A 435 -14.53 -20.19 24.75
CA THR A 435 -13.48 -21.21 24.60
C THR A 435 -12.66 -20.98 23.32
N TYR A 436 -13.33 -20.61 22.24
CA TYR A 436 -12.65 -20.31 20.99
C TYR A 436 -11.76 -19.05 21.09
N ILE A 437 -12.24 -17.98 21.70
CA ILE A 437 -11.45 -16.78 21.94
C ILE A 437 -10.24 -17.10 22.82
N ASP A 438 -10.42 -17.87 23.92
CA ASP A 438 -9.32 -18.30 24.78
C ASP A 438 -8.23 -19.03 23.96
N LYS A 439 -8.63 -19.96 23.11
CA LYS A 439 -7.70 -20.68 22.23
C LYS A 439 -6.93 -19.76 21.29
N LEU A 440 -7.59 -18.75 20.70
CA LEU A 440 -6.91 -17.77 19.84
C LEU A 440 -5.88 -16.94 20.62
N VAL A 441 -6.20 -16.53 21.84
CA VAL A 441 -5.31 -15.78 22.74
C VAL A 441 -4.13 -16.66 23.17
N GLU A 442 -4.37 -17.89 23.59
CA GLU A 442 -3.32 -18.82 24.00
C GLU A 442 -2.33 -19.14 22.87
N THR A 443 -2.83 -19.30 21.65
CA THR A 443 -2.00 -19.59 20.48
C THR A 443 -1.37 -18.34 19.86
N ASN A 444 -1.72 -17.15 20.37
CA ASN A 444 -1.33 -15.86 19.80
C ASN A 444 -1.55 -15.80 18.27
N ALA A 445 -2.75 -16.25 17.85
CA ALA A 445 -3.09 -16.30 16.42
C ALA A 445 -3.13 -14.89 15.83
N VAL A 446 -2.66 -14.75 14.59
CA VAL A 446 -2.59 -13.43 13.90
C VAL A 446 -3.94 -12.75 13.67
N CYS A 447 -5.04 -13.50 13.75
CA CYS A 447 -6.41 -12.99 13.62
C CYS A 447 -7.07 -12.65 14.98
N THR A 448 -6.40 -12.89 16.10
CA THR A 448 -7.00 -12.83 17.44
C THR A 448 -7.72 -11.52 17.70
N GLU A 449 -7.04 -10.40 17.49
CA GLU A 449 -7.58 -9.07 17.74
C GLU A 449 -8.79 -8.76 16.83
N GLY A 450 -8.68 -9.02 15.55
CA GLY A 450 -9.75 -8.76 14.60
C GLY A 450 -10.99 -9.64 14.84
N VAL A 451 -10.79 -10.91 15.19
CA VAL A 451 -11.88 -11.84 15.53
C VAL A 451 -12.61 -11.40 16.81
N ILE A 452 -11.87 -11.06 17.87
CA ILE A 452 -12.45 -10.58 19.12
C ILE A 452 -13.26 -9.30 18.89
N ASN A 453 -12.70 -8.39 18.11
CA ASN A 453 -13.35 -7.12 17.77
C ASN A 453 -14.66 -7.35 17.01
N TYR A 454 -14.68 -8.27 16.02
CA TYR A 454 -15.91 -8.60 15.31
C TYR A 454 -16.96 -9.25 16.24
N ILE A 455 -16.57 -10.22 17.07
CA ILE A 455 -17.48 -10.91 18.00
C ILE A 455 -18.07 -9.90 19.01
N TYR A 456 -17.26 -8.96 19.51
CA TYR A 456 -17.75 -7.88 20.36
C TYR A 456 -18.83 -7.03 19.67
N TRP A 457 -18.56 -6.60 18.41
CA TRP A 457 -19.51 -5.80 17.63
C TRP A 457 -20.78 -6.57 17.29
N PHE A 458 -20.66 -7.86 17.02
CA PHE A 458 -21.80 -8.74 16.77
C PHE A 458 -22.76 -8.77 17.97
N TYR A 459 -22.24 -9.02 19.18
CA TYR A 459 -23.06 -9.03 20.39
C TYR A 459 -23.56 -7.64 20.79
N LYS A 460 -22.79 -6.60 20.53
CA LYS A 460 -23.24 -5.21 20.72
C LYS A 460 -24.43 -4.88 19.82
N GLY A 461 -24.43 -5.35 18.58
CA GLY A 461 -25.56 -5.19 17.65
C GLY A 461 -26.82 -5.97 18.07
N GLN A 462 -26.66 -6.99 18.94
CA GLN A 462 -27.76 -7.75 19.54
C GLN A 462 -28.20 -7.24 20.92
N ASP A 463 -27.68 -6.10 21.35
CA ASP A 463 -27.90 -5.53 22.69
C ASP A 463 -27.56 -6.50 23.85
N ASN A 464 -26.65 -7.44 23.62
CA ASN A 464 -26.20 -8.42 24.63
C ASN A 464 -25.11 -7.81 25.52
N ALA A 465 -25.56 -7.02 26.50
CA ALA A 465 -24.67 -6.29 27.42
C ALA A 465 -23.74 -7.21 28.23
N ASP A 466 -24.21 -8.38 28.63
CA ASP A 466 -23.43 -9.31 29.48
C ASP A 466 -22.28 -9.93 28.71
N MET A 467 -22.50 -10.30 27.46
CA MET A 467 -21.42 -10.82 26.61
C MET A 467 -20.42 -9.72 26.23
N CYS A 468 -20.88 -8.51 25.94
CA CYS A 468 -19.99 -7.36 25.71
C CYS A 468 -19.10 -7.09 26.93
N LYS A 469 -19.63 -7.09 28.14
CA LYS A 469 -18.85 -6.93 29.38
C LYS A 469 -17.83 -8.05 29.56
N THR A 470 -18.23 -9.29 29.31
CA THR A 470 -17.32 -10.44 29.38
C THR A 470 -16.15 -10.31 28.46
N ILE A 471 -16.40 -9.94 27.19
CA ILE A 471 -15.35 -9.74 26.18
C ILE A 471 -14.42 -8.59 26.57
N LEU A 472 -14.97 -7.44 26.96
CA LEU A 472 -14.19 -6.27 27.38
C LEU A 472 -13.28 -6.58 28.57
N ASN A 473 -13.81 -7.24 29.60
CA ASN A 473 -13.04 -7.55 30.82
C ASN A 473 -11.95 -8.60 30.59
N ARG A 474 -12.24 -9.60 29.79
CA ARG A 474 -11.39 -10.78 29.71
C ARG A 474 -10.37 -10.70 28.57
N PHE A 475 -10.73 -10.13 27.44
CA PHE A 475 -9.95 -10.23 26.23
C PHE A 475 -9.48 -8.89 25.66
N MET A 476 -10.23 -7.82 25.89
CA MET A 476 -9.87 -6.50 25.35
C MET A 476 -9.20 -5.66 26.44
N LYS A 477 -7.97 -5.25 26.19
CA LYS A 477 -7.23 -4.33 27.04
C LYS A 477 -6.90 -3.08 26.26
N PRO A 478 -6.90 -1.89 26.87
CA PRO A 478 -6.44 -0.68 26.21
C PRO A 478 -5.01 -0.88 25.73
N HIS A 479 -4.74 -0.44 24.54
CA HIS A 479 -3.40 -0.45 23.99
C HIS A 479 -2.45 0.36 24.89
N ASP A 480 -1.20 -0.08 25.04
CA ASP A 480 -0.21 0.64 25.86
C ASP A 480 -0.05 2.10 25.43
N ASN A 481 -0.19 2.39 24.13
CA ASN A 481 -0.18 3.73 23.58
C ASN A 481 -1.34 4.62 24.08
N ALA A 482 -2.52 4.06 24.31
CA ALA A 482 -3.66 4.81 24.85
C ALA A 482 -3.42 5.22 26.31
N ILE A 483 -2.81 4.33 27.08
CA ILE A 483 -2.40 4.61 28.46
C ILE A 483 -1.29 5.66 28.49
N GLU A 484 -0.30 5.55 27.60
CA GLU A 484 0.82 6.47 27.52
C GLU A 484 0.38 7.86 27.04
N ALA A 485 -0.49 7.93 26.02
CA ALA A 485 -1.09 9.19 25.58
C ALA A 485 -1.88 9.87 26.72
N TYR A 486 -2.61 9.09 27.51
CA TYR A 486 -3.28 9.60 28.69
C TYR A 486 -2.31 10.15 29.74
N ARG A 487 -1.23 9.41 30.04
CA ARG A 487 -0.19 9.84 31.00
C ARG A 487 0.50 11.13 30.54
N MET A 488 0.96 11.18 29.29
CA MET A 488 1.60 12.36 28.72
C MET A 488 0.69 13.60 28.77
N ASN A 489 -0.56 13.42 28.40
CA ASN A 489 -1.52 14.51 28.45
C ASN A 489 -1.76 14.98 29.88
N ARG A 490 -1.78 14.08 30.87
CA ARG A 490 -1.91 14.41 32.29
C ARG A 490 -0.74 15.24 32.81
N GLU A 491 0.48 14.84 32.47
CA GLU A 491 1.70 15.58 32.85
C GLU A 491 1.76 16.97 32.23
N ASN A 492 1.16 17.16 31.06
CA ASN A 492 1.06 18.45 30.37
C ASN A 492 -0.17 19.29 30.78
N GLY A 493 -0.88 18.93 31.83
CA GLY A 493 -2.04 19.68 32.34
C GLY A 493 -3.32 19.45 31.53
N LEU A 494 -3.72 18.21 31.38
CA LEU A 494 -4.92 17.79 30.69
C LEU A 494 -6.14 18.56 31.19
N ASN A 495 -6.66 19.36 30.33
CA ASN A 495 -7.99 19.96 30.47
C ASN A 495 -9.05 18.98 29.92
N SER A 496 -10.30 19.32 30.11
CA SER A 496 -11.46 18.57 29.59
C SER A 496 -11.38 18.25 28.10
N TRP A 497 -10.65 19.05 27.31
CA TRP A 497 -10.42 18.84 25.88
C TRP A 497 -9.51 17.64 25.60
N GLY A 498 -8.42 17.49 26.33
CA GLY A 498 -7.53 16.33 26.16
C GLY A 498 -8.22 15.00 26.45
N LEU A 499 -9.07 14.97 27.49
CA LEU A 499 -9.89 13.78 27.77
C LEU A 499 -10.92 13.51 26.65
N LYS A 500 -11.48 14.55 26.06
CA LYS A 500 -12.38 14.43 24.91
C LYS A 500 -11.67 13.81 23.70
N VAL A 501 -10.45 14.24 23.39
CA VAL A 501 -9.63 13.65 22.33
C VAL A 501 -9.38 12.17 22.58
N ILE A 502 -9.07 11.77 23.80
CA ILE A 502 -8.87 10.36 24.17
C ILE A 502 -10.17 9.53 24.08
N LEU A 503 -11.29 10.05 24.53
CA LEU A 503 -12.54 9.30 24.63
C LEU A 503 -13.45 9.37 23.39
N ASP A 504 -13.47 10.50 22.73
CA ASP A 504 -14.29 10.73 21.53
C ASP A 504 -13.43 10.78 20.27
N GLY A 505 -12.13 10.85 20.48
CA GLY A 505 -11.26 11.34 19.51
C GLY A 505 -10.83 10.46 18.44
N ASP A 506 -10.26 11.15 17.68
CA ASP A 506 -9.99 10.89 16.37
C ASP A 506 -8.97 9.81 16.15
N ASP A 507 -8.03 9.56 16.86
CA ASP A 507 -6.96 9.22 15.99
C ASP A 507 -6.18 7.97 16.28
N ASP A 508 -6.01 7.56 17.51
CA ASP A 508 -5.14 6.43 17.80
C ASP A 508 -5.78 5.31 18.62
N LEU A 509 -7.05 5.48 19.01
CA LEU A 509 -7.75 4.48 19.79
C LEU A 509 -8.78 3.73 18.94
N GLU A 510 -8.66 2.42 18.93
CA GLU A 510 -9.68 1.54 18.36
C GLU A 510 -11.01 1.71 19.12
N ILE A 511 -12.12 1.40 18.45
CA ILE A 511 -13.46 1.62 19.03
C ILE A 511 -13.65 0.84 20.33
N TYR A 512 -13.14 -0.40 20.41
CA TYR A 512 -13.21 -1.20 21.61
C TYR A 512 -12.36 -0.63 22.74
N GLU A 513 -11.23 0.03 22.46
CA GLU A 513 -10.41 0.69 23.48
C GLU A 513 -11.15 1.88 24.09
N LYS A 514 -11.86 2.65 23.27
CA LYS A 514 -12.73 3.74 23.73
C LYS A 514 -13.86 3.20 24.61
N ASP A 515 -14.51 2.12 24.21
CA ASP A 515 -15.57 1.49 24.98
C ASP A 515 -15.04 0.85 26.27
N TYR A 516 -13.85 0.26 26.23
CA TYR A 516 -13.18 -0.28 27.41
C TYR A 516 -12.83 0.81 28.43
N LEU A 517 -12.29 1.94 27.97
CA LEU A 517 -12.03 3.09 28.83
C LEU A 517 -13.32 3.64 29.45
N LYS A 518 -14.39 3.78 28.67
CA LYS A 518 -15.72 4.17 29.17
C LYS A 518 -16.22 3.17 30.22
N TYR A 519 -16.08 1.88 29.96
CA TYR A 519 -16.47 0.83 30.89
C TYR A 519 -15.69 0.89 32.21
N ILE A 520 -14.36 1.06 32.18
CA ILE A 520 -13.53 1.23 33.36
C ILE A 520 -13.98 2.46 34.17
N ILE A 521 -14.21 3.60 33.50
CA ILE A 521 -14.66 4.84 34.10
C ILE A 521 -15.98 4.65 34.83
N MET A 522 -16.94 3.98 34.21
CA MET A 522 -18.28 3.79 34.75
C MET A 522 -18.33 2.81 35.94
N ASN A 523 -17.47 1.79 35.94
CA ASN A 523 -17.48 0.75 36.97
C ASN A 523 -16.43 0.95 38.09
N ASN A 524 -15.52 1.90 37.95
CA ASN A 524 -14.48 2.23 38.93
C ASN A 524 -14.48 3.74 39.25
N PRO A 525 -15.48 4.26 39.95
CA PRO A 525 -15.62 5.69 40.22
C PRO A 525 -14.46 6.31 41.01
N GLY A 526 -13.66 5.48 41.68
CA GLY A 526 -12.41 5.90 42.34
C GLY A 526 -11.20 6.04 41.44
N HIS A 527 -11.29 5.57 40.20
CA HIS A 527 -10.19 5.66 39.24
C HIS A 527 -10.01 7.11 38.76
N GLU A 528 -8.78 7.55 38.53
CA GLU A 528 -8.50 8.92 38.09
C GLU A 528 -9.21 9.29 36.79
N LEU A 529 -9.29 8.38 35.80
CA LEU A 529 -10.06 8.54 34.58
C LEU A 529 -11.54 8.79 34.86
N ALA A 530 -12.14 8.09 35.83
CA ALA A 530 -13.53 8.31 36.21
C ALA A 530 -13.75 9.71 36.75
N ARG A 531 -12.84 10.22 37.58
CA ARG A 531 -12.93 11.60 38.12
C ARG A 531 -12.87 12.63 37.02
N LEU A 532 -11.96 12.48 36.06
CA LEU A 532 -11.84 13.39 34.93
C LEU A 532 -13.07 13.32 34.03
N PHE A 533 -13.60 12.16 33.75
CA PHE A 533 -14.82 11.97 32.97
C PHE A 533 -16.06 12.62 33.63
N PHE A 534 -16.21 12.47 34.92
CA PHE A 534 -17.30 13.13 35.66
C PHE A 534 -17.15 14.67 35.67
N ILE A 535 -15.94 15.20 35.81
CA ILE A 535 -15.67 16.64 35.72
C ILE A 535 -16.03 17.15 34.33
N PHE A 536 -15.64 16.41 33.30
CA PHE A 536 -15.94 16.76 31.91
C PHE A 536 -17.43 16.78 31.59
N ASN A 537 -18.18 15.74 32.01
CA ASN A 537 -19.61 15.68 31.78
C ASN A 537 -20.39 16.77 32.58
N LYS A 538 -19.89 17.16 33.73
CA LYS A 538 -20.49 18.25 34.51
C LYS A 538 -20.28 19.61 33.85
N SER A 539 -19.11 19.87 33.28
CA SER A 539 -18.81 21.11 32.55
C SER A 539 -19.52 21.23 31.18
N ARG A 540 -20.14 20.15 30.71
CA ARG A 540 -20.90 20.15 29.44
C ARG A 540 -22.39 20.38 29.65
N ASN A 541 -22.87 20.23 30.88
CA ASN A 541 -24.27 20.45 31.27
C ASN A 541 -24.47 21.80 31.98
N ASP A 542 -23.41 22.52 32.32
CA ASP A 542 -23.39 23.91 32.74
C ASP A 542 -22.99 24.80 31.54
#